data_116be1386f25d8c1b8a9ba2d101cf99c
#
_entry.id   116be1386f25d8c1b8a9ba2d101cf99c
#
_cell.length_a   1.000
_cell.length_b   1.000
_cell.length_c   1.000
_cell.angle_alpha   90.00
_cell.angle_beta   90.00
_cell.angle_gamma   90.00
#
_symmetry.space_group_name_H-M   'P 1'
#
loop_
_entity.id
_entity.type
_entity.pdbx_description
1 polymer ?
#
loop_
_entity_poly.entity_id
_entity_poly.type
_entity_poly.pdbx_seq_one_letter_code
_entity_poly.pdbx_strand_id
1 'polypeptide(L)'
;SRKREDNYIAGLSMGGGGAMWVGLHNPDKYGWICMLSTGGVAPLEHLWRNTVVSDYMFKKCNEDIYGTSDSDSLAGTEYDILKLIQDTAKEHTVLPKIYHAMGTEDVRYPVAMEIKKTFENLPGNPYEYEYHEGPGVHEWVFWDEWIHHFLDTVVQKGGR
;
A
#
# COMPACT_ATOMS: atom_id res chain seq x y z
N SER A 1 -17.09 -13.66 10.00
CA SER A 1 -16.51 -13.63 11.35
C SER A 1 -16.53 -12.20 11.91
N ARG A 2 -16.52 -12.09 13.25
CA ARG A 2 -16.34 -10.80 13.94
C ARG A 2 -14.91 -10.66 14.49
N LYS A 3 -14.05 -11.65 14.24
CA LYS A 3 -12.67 -11.63 14.71
C LYS A 3 -11.85 -10.78 13.76
N ARG A 4 -10.99 -9.94 14.30
CA ARG A 4 -10.06 -9.09 13.56
C ARG A 4 -9.21 -9.91 12.58
N GLU A 5 -8.71 -11.06 13.02
CA GLU A 5 -7.84 -11.96 12.24
C GLU A 5 -8.49 -12.49 10.96
N ASP A 6 -9.82 -12.48 10.90
CA ASP A 6 -10.61 -12.92 9.76
C ASP A 6 -11.04 -11.76 8.84
N ASN A 7 -10.65 -10.53 9.16
CA ASN A 7 -10.98 -9.34 8.38
C ASN A 7 -9.74 -8.90 7.58
N TYR A 8 -9.88 -8.85 6.27
CA TYR A 8 -8.82 -8.47 5.35
C TYR A 8 -9.26 -7.25 4.55
N ILE A 9 -8.32 -6.36 4.22
CA ILE A 9 -8.52 -5.29 3.25
C ILE A 9 -7.49 -5.45 2.15
N ALA A 10 -7.94 -5.45 0.91
CA ALA A 10 -7.10 -5.62 -0.26
C ALA A 10 -7.39 -4.56 -1.30
N GLY A 11 -6.37 -4.17 -2.05
CA GLY A 11 -6.53 -3.23 -3.15
C GLY A 11 -5.39 -3.31 -4.14
N LEU A 12 -5.68 -2.91 -5.39
CA LEU A 12 -4.72 -2.82 -6.47
C LEU A 12 -4.57 -1.37 -6.93
N SER A 13 -3.40 -1.00 -7.41
CA SER A 13 -3.14 0.34 -7.93
C SER A 13 -3.48 1.43 -6.90
N MET A 14 -4.30 2.40 -7.24
CA MET A 14 -4.82 3.40 -6.31
C MET A 14 -5.58 2.76 -5.13
N GLY A 15 -6.29 1.66 -5.37
CA GLY A 15 -6.95 0.88 -4.31
C GLY A 15 -5.97 0.22 -3.34
N GLY A 16 -4.74 -0.09 -3.77
CA GLY A 16 -3.66 -0.55 -2.87
C GLY A 16 -3.25 0.53 -1.87
N GLY A 17 -3.09 1.78 -2.34
CA GLY A 17 -2.89 2.93 -1.47
C GLY A 17 -4.07 3.16 -0.52
N GLY A 18 -5.30 3.04 -1.04
CA GLY A 18 -6.53 3.13 -0.23
C GLY A 18 -6.62 2.05 0.83
N ALA A 19 -6.31 0.79 0.48
CA ALA A 19 -6.30 -0.33 1.44
C ALA A 19 -5.29 -0.09 2.57
N MET A 20 -4.11 0.40 2.23
CA MET A 20 -3.08 0.76 3.19
C MET A 20 -3.55 1.91 4.09
N TRP A 21 -4.07 2.99 3.51
CA TRP A 21 -4.53 4.16 4.27
C TRP A 21 -5.67 3.79 5.24
N VAL A 22 -6.70 3.09 4.77
CA VAL A 22 -7.83 2.66 5.61
C VAL A 22 -7.39 1.66 6.67
N GLY A 23 -6.56 0.68 6.30
CA GLY A 23 -6.11 -0.37 7.19
C GLY A 23 -5.21 0.16 8.32
N LEU A 24 -4.31 1.08 8.02
CA LEU A 24 -3.41 1.68 9.01
C LEU A 24 -4.12 2.67 9.96
N HIS A 25 -5.19 3.35 9.51
CA HIS A 25 -6.04 4.14 10.39
C HIS A 25 -7.01 3.29 11.25
N ASN A 26 -7.14 2.01 10.96
CA ASN A 26 -8.02 1.10 11.70
C ASN A 26 -7.31 -0.24 12.01
N PRO A 27 -6.13 -0.22 12.65
CA PRO A 27 -5.32 -1.42 12.85
C PRO A 27 -6.00 -2.46 13.75
N ASP A 28 -6.97 -2.04 14.54
CA ASP A 28 -7.80 -2.87 15.41
C ASP A 28 -8.89 -3.65 14.64
N LYS A 29 -9.17 -3.29 13.38
CA LYS A 29 -10.25 -3.90 12.58
C LYS A 29 -9.78 -4.95 11.60
N TYR A 30 -8.53 -4.86 11.11
CA TYR A 30 -8.01 -5.71 10.06
C TYR A 30 -6.85 -6.59 10.54
N GLY A 31 -6.91 -7.88 10.21
CA GLY A 31 -5.80 -8.82 10.42
C GLY A 31 -4.71 -8.69 9.35
N TRP A 32 -5.12 -8.33 8.12
CA TRP A 32 -4.24 -8.19 6.98
C TRP A 32 -4.59 -6.98 6.10
N ILE A 33 -3.55 -6.38 5.53
CA ILE A 33 -3.64 -5.41 4.44
C ILE A 33 -2.88 -6.00 3.24
N CYS A 34 -3.55 -6.13 2.10
CA CYS A 34 -2.94 -6.57 0.85
C CYS A 34 -2.85 -5.41 -0.14
N MET A 35 -1.66 -5.16 -0.66
CA MET A 35 -1.36 -4.10 -1.61
C MET A 35 -0.76 -4.71 -2.88
N LEU A 36 -1.45 -4.53 -4.01
CA LEU A 36 -0.98 -4.99 -5.32
C LEU A 36 -0.68 -3.77 -6.21
N SER A 37 0.52 -3.69 -6.76
CA SER A 37 0.94 -2.60 -7.65
C SER A 37 0.55 -1.21 -7.12
N THR A 38 0.86 -0.93 -5.87
CA THR A 38 0.36 0.22 -5.13
C THR A 38 0.66 1.55 -5.82
N GLY A 39 -0.38 2.37 -5.96
CA GLY A 39 -0.34 3.72 -6.51
C GLY A 39 -1.26 4.65 -5.73
N GLY A 40 -1.36 5.92 -6.14
CA GLY A 40 -2.20 6.90 -5.48
C GLY A 40 -1.76 7.17 -4.04
N VAL A 41 -0.47 7.21 -3.79
CA VAL A 41 0.11 7.40 -2.46
C VAL A 41 0.93 8.69 -2.42
N ALA A 42 0.38 9.70 -1.81
CA ALA A 42 1.09 10.94 -1.56
C ALA A 42 2.16 10.74 -0.45
N PRO A 43 3.32 11.38 -0.52
CA PRO A 43 3.80 12.29 -1.56
C PRO A 43 4.59 11.62 -2.69
N LEU A 44 4.54 10.29 -2.83
CA LEU A 44 5.42 9.51 -3.73
C LEU A 44 5.03 9.56 -5.22
N GLU A 45 3.98 10.25 -5.57
CA GLU A 45 3.43 10.24 -6.92
C GLU A 45 4.36 10.82 -7.98
N HIS A 46 5.25 11.74 -7.61
CA HIS A 46 6.27 12.29 -8.50
C HIS A 46 7.22 11.24 -9.08
N LEU A 47 7.36 10.09 -8.43
CA LEU A 47 8.26 9.01 -8.86
C LEU A 47 7.78 8.31 -10.16
N TRP A 48 6.51 8.43 -10.53
CA TRP A 48 5.95 7.76 -11.69
C TRP A 48 5.08 8.64 -12.60
N ARG A 49 4.54 9.77 -12.10
CA ARG A 49 3.52 10.57 -12.80
C ARG A 49 3.89 11.02 -14.21
N ASN A 50 5.17 11.32 -14.44
CA ASN A 50 5.64 11.81 -15.74
C ASN A 50 5.71 10.71 -16.81
N THR A 51 5.45 9.46 -16.46
CA THR A 51 5.57 8.32 -17.36
C THR A 51 4.24 7.87 -17.96
N VAL A 52 3.10 8.15 -17.30
CA VAL A 52 1.82 7.52 -17.64
C VAL A 52 0.65 8.48 -17.74
N VAL A 53 0.63 9.55 -16.96
CA VAL A 53 -0.53 10.46 -16.85
C VAL A 53 -0.13 11.88 -17.22
N SER A 54 -1.03 12.63 -17.91
CA SER A 54 -0.77 14.05 -18.17
C SER A 54 -0.68 14.81 -16.85
N ASP A 55 0.23 15.76 -16.77
CA ASP A 55 0.44 16.61 -15.58
C ASP A 55 -0.85 17.34 -15.14
N TYR A 56 -1.69 17.73 -16.11
CA TYR A 56 -3.00 18.35 -15.83
C TYR A 56 -3.95 17.41 -15.08
N MET A 57 -4.12 16.18 -15.56
CA MET A 57 -5.01 15.19 -14.92
C MET A 57 -4.53 14.88 -13.49
N PHE A 58 -3.24 14.78 -13.32
CA PHE A 58 -2.64 14.49 -12.02
C PHE A 58 -2.87 15.61 -11.00
N LYS A 59 -2.57 16.84 -11.40
CA LYS A 59 -2.82 18.04 -10.59
C LYS A 59 -4.29 18.17 -10.22
N LYS A 60 -5.18 17.91 -11.19
CA LYS A 60 -6.62 17.97 -10.94
C LYS A 60 -7.08 16.89 -9.95
N CYS A 61 -6.62 15.66 -10.09
CA CYS A 61 -6.94 14.59 -9.13
C CYS A 61 -6.43 14.93 -7.73
N ASN A 62 -5.21 15.44 -7.60
CA ASN A 62 -4.65 15.82 -6.30
C ASN A 62 -5.44 16.97 -5.66
N GLU A 63 -5.82 17.97 -6.46
CA GLU A 63 -6.64 19.08 -5.97
C GLU A 63 -8.02 18.59 -5.47
N ASP A 64 -8.65 17.67 -6.20
CA ASP A 64 -9.96 17.12 -5.83
C ASP A 64 -9.89 16.19 -4.61
N ILE A 65 -8.77 15.46 -4.39
CA ILE A 65 -8.62 14.51 -3.30
C ILE A 65 -8.03 15.17 -2.05
N TYR A 66 -6.99 15.97 -2.21
CA TYR A 66 -6.16 16.49 -1.13
C TYR A 66 -6.27 18.01 -0.93
N GLY A 67 -6.99 18.71 -1.81
CA GLY A 67 -7.10 20.18 -1.76
C GLY A 67 -5.84 20.91 -2.24
N THR A 68 -4.88 20.21 -2.85
CA THR A 68 -3.66 20.78 -3.41
C THR A 68 -3.28 20.11 -4.72
N SER A 69 -2.77 20.87 -5.67
CA SER A 69 -2.20 20.32 -6.91
C SER A 69 -0.76 19.81 -6.75
N ASP A 70 -0.13 20.10 -5.62
CA ASP A 70 1.25 19.73 -5.30
C ASP A 70 1.28 18.58 -4.29
N SER A 71 1.48 17.34 -4.77
CA SER A 71 1.57 16.16 -3.91
C SER A 71 2.77 16.19 -2.96
N ASP A 72 3.85 16.89 -3.32
CA ASP A 72 5.05 16.94 -2.49
C ASP A 72 4.81 17.78 -1.22
N SER A 73 3.86 18.74 -1.29
CA SER A 73 3.41 19.51 -0.13
C SER A 73 2.71 18.67 0.95
N LEU A 74 2.31 17.45 0.62
CA LEU A 74 1.65 16.52 1.54
C LEU A 74 2.63 15.76 2.45
N ALA A 75 3.93 15.87 2.22
CA ALA A 75 4.95 15.26 3.07
C ALA A 75 4.82 15.74 4.53
N GLY A 76 4.80 14.80 5.46
CA GLY A 76 4.63 15.07 6.89
C GLY A 76 3.21 15.38 7.35
N THR A 77 2.24 15.47 6.42
CA THR A 77 0.81 15.65 6.76
C THR A 77 0.12 14.32 7.10
N GLU A 78 -1.17 14.35 7.38
CA GLU A 78 -2.01 13.15 7.56
C GLU A 78 -2.12 12.28 6.31
N TYR A 79 -1.85 12.84 5.12
CA TYR A 79 -1.88 12.12 3.84
C TYR A 79 -0.54 11.45 3.49
N ASP A 80 0.51 11.71 4.25
CA ASP A 80 1.82 11.09 4.05
C ASP A 80 1.81 9.62 4.49
N ILE A 81 1.77 8.73 3.51
CA ILE A 81 1.69 7.29 3.78
C ILE A 81 2.92 6.74 4.48
N LEU A 82 4.11 7.29 4.21
CA LEU A 82 5.35 6.84 4.87
C LEU A 82 5.36 7.22 6.34
N LYS A 83 4.85 8.41 6.65
CA LYS A 83 4.65 8.87 8.02
C LYS A 83 3.60 8.00 8.72
N LEU A 84 2.47 7.73 8.08
CA LEU A 84 1.40 6.90 8.63
C LEU A 84 1.90 5.49 9.00
N ILE A 85 2.71 4.85 8.16
CA ILE A 85 3.34 3.56 8.47
C ILE A 85 4.15 3.63 9.78
N GLN A 86 4.96 4.67 9.93
CA GLN A 86 5.83 4.84 11.09
C GLN A 86 5.06 5.19 12.37
N ASP A 87 4.08 6.08 12.26
CA ASP A 87 3.31 6.55 13.41
C ASP A 87 2.39 5.45 13.93
N THR A 88 1.68 4.73 13.05
CA THR A 88 0.86 3.58 13.45
C THR A 88 1.70 2.52 14.18
N ALA A 89 2.93 2.25 13.72
CA ALA A 89 3.83 1.31 14.39
C ALA A 89 4.26 1.75 15.80
N LYS A 90 4.32 3.06 16.06
CA LYS A 90 4.66 3.60 17.39
C LYS A 90 3.47 3.67 18.33
N GLU A 91 2.31 3.97 17.79
CA GLU A 91 1.10 4.28 18.56
C GLU A 91 0.28 3.05 18.91
N HIS A 92 0.44 1.94 18.16
CA HIS A 92 -0.36 0.73 18.32
C HIS A 92 0.48 -0.49 18.64
N THR A 93 -0.01 -1.30 19.58
CA THR A 93 0.61 -2.59 19.95
C THR A 93 0.10 -3.77 19.13
N VAL A 94 -1.06 -3.61 18.49
CA VAL A 94 -1.68 -4.61 17.62
C VAL A 94 -1.75 -4.04 16.21
N LEU A 95 -1.00 -4.65 15.30
CA LEU A 95 -0.85 -4.17 13.92
C LEU A 95 -1.35 -5.20 12.91
N PRO A 96 -1.88 -4.78 11.76
CA PRO A 96 -2.22 -5.70 10.67
C PRO A 96 -0.93 -6.26 10.06
N LYS A 97 -1.00 -7.50 9.59
CA LYS A 97 0.05 -8.05 8.72
C LYS A 97 -0.05 -7.40 7.34
N ILE A 98 1.10 -7.19 6.71
CA ILE A 98 1.15 -6.51 5.42
C ILE A 98 1.65 -7.48 4.35
N TYR A 99 0.85 -7.65 3.31
CA TYR A 99 1.22 -8.33 2.08
C TYR A 99 1.33 -7.30 0.96
N HIS A 100 2.51 -7.17 0.37
CA HIS A 100 2.81 -6.21 -0.69
C HIS A 100 3.39 -6.92 -1.90
N ALA A 101 2.72 -6.84 -3.06
CA ALA A 101 3.23 -7.41 -4.31
C ALA A 101 3.33 -6.35 -5.41
N MET A 102 4.44 -6.42 -6.19
CA MET A 102 4.76 -5.48 -7.25
C MET A 102 5.38 -6.17 -8.46
N GLY A 103 4.91 -5.83 -9.65
CA GLY A 103 5.54 -6.25 -10.91
C GLY A 103 6.85 -5.53 -11.16
N THR A 104 7.88 -6.26 -11.59
CA THR A 104 9.22 -5.69 -11.80
C THR A 104 9.30 -4.71 -12.97
N GLU A 105 8.35 -4.79 -13.91
CA GLU A 105 8.21 -3.86 -15.05
C GLU A 105 7.09 -2.85 -14.86
N ASP A 106 6.47 -2.81 -13.65
CA ASP A 106 5.43 -1.82 -13.33
C ASP A 106 6.04 -0.42 -13.22
N VAL A 107 5.42 0.56 -13.87
CA VAL A 107 5.86 1.96 -13.83
C VAL A 107 5.86 2.55 -12.41
N ARG A 108 5.13 1.94 -11.48
CA ARG A 108 5.07 2.32 -10.05
C ARG A 108 6.09 1.59 -9.18
N TYR A 109 6.95 0.77 -9.78
CA TYR A 109 8.00 0.05 -9.04
C TYR A 109 8.82 0.96 -8.11
N PRO A 110 9.23 2.20 -8.52
CA PRO A 110 9.94 3.10 -7.61
C PRO A 110 9.12 3.49 -6.36
N VAL A 111 7.80 3.63 -6.49
CA VAL A 111 6.91 3.90 -5.34
C VAL A 111 6.91 2.72 -4.38
N ALA A 112 6.80 1.50 -4.91
CA ALA A 112 6.84 0.28 -4.10
C ALA A 112 8.16 0.14 -3.33
N MET A 113 9.28 0.54 -3.92
CA MET A 113 10.59 0.49 -3.27
C MET A 113 10.69 1.45 -2.08
N GLU A 114 10.13 2.66 -2.15
CA GLU A 114 10.11 3.57 -1.00
C GLU A 114 9.19 3.06 0.13
N ILE A 115 8.04 2.50 -0.21
CA ILE A 115 7.15 1.85 0.76
C ILE A 115 7.85 0.64 1.42
N LYS A 116 8.44 -0.24 0.62
CA LYS A 116 9.21 -1.40 1.07
C LYS A 116 10.30 -1.00 2.06
N LYS A 117 11.13 -0.05 1.68
CA LYS A 117 12.20 0.48 2.50
C LYS A 117 11.68 1.04 3.84
N THR A 118 10.52 1.67 3.83
CA THR A 118 9.92 2.22 5.06
C THR A 118 9.52 1.11 6.01
N PHE A 119 8.85 0.06 5.54
CA PHE A 119 8.51 -1.09 6.37
C PHE A 119 9.75 -1.85 6.88
N GLU A 120 10.73 -2.10 6.02
CA GLU A 120 11.96 -2.83 6.37
C GLU A 120 12.84 -2.09 7.38
N ASN A 121 12.76 -0.77 7.45
CA ASN A 121 13.47 0.05 8.41
C ASN A 121 12.81 0.07 9.81
N LEU A 122 11.62 -0.50 9.97
CA LEU A 122 10.98 -0.61 11.28
C LEU A 122 11.63 -1.73 12.09
N PRO A 123 12.09 -1.45 13.33
CA PRO A 123 12.73 -2.46 14.17
C PRO A 123 11.82 -3.65 14.47
N GLY A 124 12.31 -4.87 14.24
CA GLY A 124 11.61 -6.10 14.59
C GLY A 124 10.46 -6.48 13.68
N ASN A 125 10.29 -5.81 12.53
CA ASN A 125 9.20 -6.08 11.58
C ASN A 125 7.81 -6.16 12.26
N PRO A 126 7.32 -5.08 12.89
CA PRO A 126 6.12 -5.14 13.75
C PRO A 126 4.83 -5.43 12.97
N TYR A 127 4.82 -5.24 11.65
CA TYR A 127 3.70 -5.55 10.75
C TYR A 127 3.74 -6.98 10.18
N GLU A 128 4.73 -7.79 10.53
CA GLU A 128 5.00 -9.03 9.80
C GLU A 128 4.97 -8.80 8.28
N TYR A 129 5.63 -7.71 7.84
CA TYR A 129 5.64 -7.25 6.45
C TYR A 129 6.28 -8.28 5.53
N GLU A 130 5.57 -8.61 4.47
CA GLU A 130 6.01 -9.51 3.41
C GLU A 130 5.97 -8.78 2.07
N TYR A 131 7.12 -8.75 1.39
CA TYR A 131 7.23 -8.19 0.05
C TYR A 131 7.45 -9.30 -0.97
N HIS A 132 6.69 -9.22 -2.04
CA HIS A 132 6.74 -10.15 -3.16
C HIS A 132 6.91 -9.38 -4.46
N GLU A 133 7.68 -9.92 -5.39
CA GLU A 133 7.80 -9.37 -6.74
C GLU A 133 7.93 -10.48 -7.77
N GLY A 134 7.54 -10.18 -9.00
CA GLY A 134 7.66 -11.08 -10.14
C GLY A 134 7.56 -10.31 -11.44
N PRO A 135 7.86 -10.95 -12.58
CA PRO A 135 7.66 -10.36 -13.89
C PRO A 135 6.23 -9.85 -14.04
N GLY A 136 6.05 -8.67 -14.59
CA GLY A 136 4.74 -8.11 -14.85
C GLY A 136 4.72 -6.59 -14.82
N VAL A 137 3.77 -6.05 -15.58
CA VAL A 137 3.47 -4.63 -15.68
C VAL A 137 2.22 -4.29 -14.87
N HIS A 138 1.73 -3.07 -15.00
CA HIS A 138 0.52 -2.59 -14.30
C HIS A 138 -0.76 -3.12 -14.97
N GLU A 139 -1.10 -4.40 -14.76
CA GLU A 139 -2.19 -5.06 -15.48
C GLU A 139 -2.90 -6.17 -14.68
N TRP A 140 -4.06 -6.57 -15.19
CA TRP A 140 -4.94 -7.56 -14.55
C TRP A 140 -4.30 -8.94 -14.42
N VAL A 141 -3.45 -9.37 -15.35
CA VAL A 141 -2.77 -10.69 -15.27
C VAL A 141 -1.92 -10.77 -14.02
N PHE A 142 -1.15 -9.72 -13.72
CA PHE A 142 -0.36 -9.65 -12.49
C PHE A 142 -1.25 -9.65 -11.24
N TRP A 143 -2.32 -8.85 -11.24
CA TRP A 143 -3.18 -8.71 -10.06
C TRP A 143 -3.98 -10.00 -9.78
N ASP A 144 -4.45 -10.69 -10.80
CA ASP A 144 -5.15 -11.97 -10.65
C ASP A 144 -4.25 -13.05 -10.03
N GLU A 145 -3.02 -13.19 -10.50
CA GLU A 145 -2.05 -14.11 -9.94
C GLU A 145 -1.76 -13.80 -8.46
N TRP A 146 -1.46 -12.55 -8.15
CA TRP A 146 -1.01 -12.17 -6.82
C TRP A 146 -2.14 -12.07 -5.79
N ILE A 147 -3.38 -11.83 -6.19
CA ILE A 147 -4.51 -11.94 -5.25
C ILE A 147 -4.75 -13.39 -4.84
N HIS A 148 -4.61 -14.35 -5.76
CA HIS A 148 -4.68 -15.76 -5.43
C HIS A 148 -3.57 -16.17 -4.46
N HIS A 149 -2.34 -15.75 -4.72
CA HIS A 149 -1.21 -16.01 -3.82
C HIS A 149 -1.45 -15.42 -2.42
N PHE A 150 -2.00 -14.21 -2.34
CA PHE A 150 -2.40 -13.62 -1.06
C PHE A 150 -3.45 -14.48 -0.33
N LEU A 151 -4.51 -14.88 -1.02
CA LEU A 151 -5.58 -15.68 -0.43
C LEU A 151 -5.05 -17.04 0.09
N ASP A 152 -4.17 -17.69 -0.65
CA ASP A 152 -3.49 -18.91 -0.19
C ASP A 152 -2.64 -18.65 1.05
N THR A 153 -1.92 -17.52 1.08
CA THR A 153 -1.10 -17.11 2.23
C THR A 153 -1.94 -16.94 3.49
N VAL A 154 -3.08 -16.24 3.41
CA VAL A 154 -3.93 -16.01 4.60
C VAL A 154 -4.63 -17.28 5.05
N VAL A 155 -5.02 -18.19 4.13
CA VAL A 155 -5.60 -19.49 4.48
C VAL A 155 -4.57 -20.35 5.21
N GLN A 156 -3.34 -20.45 4.71
CA GLN A 156 -2.26 -21.23 5.32
C GLN A 156 -1.87 -20.70 6.70
N LYS A 157 -1.73 -19.37 6.84
CA LYS A 157 -1.33 -18.73 8.11
C LYS A 157 -2.50 -18.56 9.08
N GLY A 158 -3.73 -18.62 8.60
CA GLY A 158 -4.94 -18.55 9.42
C GLY A 158 -5.28 -19.84 10.16
N GLY A 159 -4.58 -20.96 9.89
CA GLY A 159 -4.70 -22.21 10.67
C GLY A 159 -6.08 -22.89 10.56
N ARG A 160 -6.76 -22.85 9.42
CA ARG A 160 -8.02 -23.56 9.15
C ARG A 160 -7.80 -24.72 8.21
#